data_46906c0e3a2eeb756cb4452943ff79cd
#
_entry.id   46906c0e3a2eeb756cb4452943ff79cd
#
_cell.length_a   1.000
_cell.length_b   1.000
_cell.length_c   1.000
_cell.angle_alpha   90.00
_cell.angle_beta   90.00
_cell.angle_gamma   90.00
#
_symmetry.space_group_name_H-M   'P 1'
#
loop_
_entity.id
_entity.type
_entity.pdbx_description
1 polymer ?
#
loop_
_entity_poly.entity_id
_entity_poly.type
_entity_poly.pdbx_seq_one_letter_code
_entity_poly.pdbx_strand_id
1 'polypeptide(L)'
;MFPKYLILIFIYFIIIYCGEIKNLKDFLTDVIIDTHGDFKYILMEMVNKTNMNDYKYLIRGSNEFDYHKRLYFNFMQNSVYKFPDVYKNFNFKVLGGGRIAFKGKDIIVYGESGVYGKANHKLTCNLLKKQFPSFNVKDL
;
A
#
# COMPACT_ATOMS: atom_id res chain seq x y z
N MET A 1 -1.09 -43.36 8.21
CA MET A 1 0.15 -43.21 7.38
C MET A 1 -0.16 -42.25 6.24
N PHE A 2 0.42 -41.06 6.27
CA PHE A 2 0.20 -40.08 5.19
C PHE A 2 1.02 -40.52 3.96
N PRO A 3 0.46 -40.49 2.74
CA PRO A 3 1.19 -40.85 1.55
C PRO A 3 2.41 -39.92 1.36
N LYS A 4 3.56 -40.50 1.07
CA LYS A 4 4.82 -39.77 0.86
C LYS A 4 4.68 -38.61 -0.16
N TYR A 5 3.74 -38.71 -1.09
CA TYR A 5 3.44 -37.69 -2.09
C TYR A 5 2.77 -36.43 -1.49
N LEU A 6 1.99 -36.57 -0.40
CA LEU A 6 1.36 -35.44 0.25
C LEU A 6 2.39 -34.54 0.96
N ILE A 7 3.42 -35.17 1.55
CA ILE A 7 4.52 -34.46 2.19
C ILE A 7 5.38 -33.73 1.14
N LEU A 8 5.63 -34.35 -0.01
CA LEU A 8 6.36 -33.73 -1.12
C LEU A 8 5.59 -32.54 -1.72
N ILE A 9 4.26 -32.64 -1.87
CA ILE A 9 3.41 -31.54 -2.33
C ILE A 9 3.41 -30.40 -1.32
N PHE A 10 3.36 -30.71 -0.01
CA PHE A 10 3.41 -29.69 1.05
C PHE A 10 4.77 -28.97 1.10
N ILE A 11 5.86 -29.73 0.93
CA ILE A 11 7.24 -29.17 0.84
C ILE A 11 7.39 -28.34 -0.44
N TYR A 12 6.82 -28.78 -1.56
CA TYR A 12 6.84 -28.04 -2.82
C TYR A 12 6.05 -26.74 -2.72
N PHE A 13 4.88 -26.75 -2.05
CA PHE A 13 4.10 -25.55 -1.73
C PHE A 13 4.85 -24.59 -0.80
N ILE A 14 5.54 -25.13 0.21
CA ILE A 14 6.36 -24.31 1.12
C ILE A 14 7.55 -23.70 0.38
N ILE A 15 8.21 -24.43 -0.51
CA ILE A 15 9.35 -23.95 -1.30
C ILE A 15 8.89 -22.88 -2.31
N ILE A 16 7.74 -23.06 -2.97
CA ILE A 16 7.16 -22.05 -3.85
C ILE A 16 6.74 -20.82 -3.05
N TYR A 17 6.08 -20.99 -1.90
CA TYR A 17 5.67 -19.89 -1.03
C TYR A 17 6.85 -19.15 -0.39
N CYS A 18 7.90 -19.86 0.04
CA CYS A 18 9.14 -19.25 0.52
C CYS A 18 10.03 -18.70 -0.60
N GLY A 19 9.90 -19.20 -1.83
CA GLY A 19 10.71 -18.75 -2.97
C GLY A 19 10.24 -17.45 -3.61
N GLU A 20 8.98 -17.07 -3.44
CA GLU A 20 8.42 -15.85 -4.03
C GLU A 20 8.47 -14.61 -3.12
N ILE A 21 8.57 -14.75 -1.81
CA ILE A 21 8.78 -13.61 -0.90
C ILE A 21 10.29 -13.39 -0.72
N LYS A 22 10.96 -13.01 -1.79
CA LYS A 22 12.39 -12.64 -1.73
C LYS A 22 12.64 -11.38 -0.90
N ASN A 23 11.61 -10.59 -0.64
CA ASN A 23 11.71 -9.35 0.13
C ASN A 23 10.39 -9.08 0.86
N LEU A 24 10.44 -9.03 2.19
CA LEU A 24 9.26 -8.76 3.02
C LEU A 24 8.58 -7.43 2.67
N LYS A 25 9.33 -6.50 2.11
CA LYS A 25 8.85 -5.21 1.61
C LYS A 25 7.84 -5.38 0.46
N ASP A 26 8.01 -6.40 -0.38
CA ASP A 26 7.14 -6.66 -1.53
C ASP A 26 5.81 -7.30 -1.13
N PHE A 27 5.68 -7.73 0.13
CA PHE A 27 4.46 -8.32 0.67
C PHE A 27 3.27 -7.35 0.66
N LEU A 28 3.52 -6.04 0.87
CA LEU A 28 2.48 -5.02 0.81
C LEU A 28 2.45 -4.36 -0.56
N THR A 29 1.30 -4.40 -1.23
CA THR A 29 1.05 -3.71 -2.50
C THR A 29 1.22 -2.19 -2.35
N ASP A 30 1.91 -1.55 -3.29
CA ASP A 30 2.22 -0.12 -3.23
C ASP A 30 0.95 0.75 -3.24
N VAL A 31 0.01 0.45 -4.11
CA VAL A 31 -1.21 1.23 -4.29
C VAL A 31 -2.44 0.36 -4.10
N ILE A 32 -3.27 0.69 -3.12
CA ILE A 32 -4.61 0.14 -2.94
C ILE A 32 -5.58 1.29 -2.77
N ILE A 33 -6.40 1.52 -3.80
CA ILE A 33 -7.40 2.58 -3.85
C ILE A 33 -8.68 2.08 -4.51
N ASP A 34 -9.79 2.77 -4.25
CA ASP A 34 -11.01 2.59 -5.03
C ASP A 34 -10.79 3.07 -6.48
N THR A 35 -11.51 2.48 -7.42
CA THR A 35 -11.34 2.75 -8.86
C THR A 35 -12.45 3.61 -9.45
N HIS A 36 -13.21 4.29 -8.59
CA HIS A 36 -14.25 5.24 -8.98
C HIS A 36 -14.56 6.21 -7.83
N GLY A 37 -15.05 7.37 -8.17
CA GLY A 37 -15.50 8.38 -7.22
C GLY A 37 -14.42 9.37 -6.82
N ASP A 38 -14.70 10.12 -5.76
CA ASP A 38 -13.84 11.14 -5.18
C ASP A 38 -13.66 10.84 -3.70
N PHE A 39 -12.48 10.42 -3.33
CA PHE A 39 -12.21 9.88 -2.00
C PHE A 39 -10.89 10.39 -1.40
N LYS A 40 -10.80 10.29 -0.09
CA LYS A 40 -9.58 10.61 0.65
C LYS A 40 -8.51 9.54 0.45
N TYR A 41 -7.23 9.96 0.43
CA TYR A 41 -6.09 9.06 0.43
C TYR A 41 -5.01 9.51 1.40
N ILE A 42 -4.16 8.58 1.80
CA ILE A 42 -2.92 8.83 2.53
C ILE A 42 -1.73 8.29 1.74
N LEU A 43 -0.64 9.04 1.79
CA LEU A 43 0.68 8.63 1.33
C LEU A 43 1.50 8.25 2.57
N MET A 44 2.05 7.05 2.55
CA MET A 44 2.85 6.50 3.66
C MET A 44 4.23 6.09 3.18
N GLU A 45 5.17 6.08 4.11
CA GLU A 45 6.49 5.48 3.97
C GLU A 45 6.58 4.22 4.84
N MET A 46 7.10 3.15 4.26
CA MET A 46 7.45 1.91 4.93
C MET A 46 8.97 1.78 4.91
N VAL A 47 9.60 1.75 6.09
CA VAL A 47 11.07 1.74 6.24
C VAL A 47 11.51 0.55 7.07
N ASN A 48 12.52 -0.16 6.60
CA ASN A 48 13.15 -1.24 7.36
C ASN A 48 13.83 -0.67 8.62
N LYS A 49 13.52 -1.26 9.78
CA LYS A 49 14.05 -0.81 11.09
C LYS A 49 15.56 -0.93 11.22
N THR A 50 16.18 -1.85 10.50
CA THR A 50 17.64 -2.11 10.55
C THR A 50 18.40 -1.55 9.36
N ASN A 51 17.70 -1.11 8.30
CA ASN A 51 18.30 -0.51 7.11
C ASN A 51 17.39 0.58 6.56
N MET A 52 17.66 1.82 6.90
CA MET A 52 16.86 2.97 6.48
C MET A 52 16.90 3.26 4.97
N ASN A 53 17.87 2.69 4.24
CA ASN A 53 17.90 2.77 2.78
C ASN A 53 16.96 1.76 2.10
N ASP A 54 16.43 0.81 2.85
CA ASP A 54 15.40 -0.13 2.41
C ASP A 54 14.02 0.40 2.80
N TYR A 55 13.41 1.13 1.89
CA TYR A 55 12.10 1.75 2.08
C TYR A 55 11.26 1.71 0.81
N LYS A 56 9.97 1.94 0.95
CA LYS A 56 9.06 2.22 -0.16
C LYS A 56 7.89 3.10 0.27
N TYR A 57 7.17 3.62 -0.72
CA TYR A 57 5.98 4.41 -0.49
C TYR A 57 4.72 3.59 -0.77
N LEU A 58 3.69 3.85 0.03
CA LEU A 58 2.39 3.19 -0.06
C LEU A 58 1.28 4.23 -0.18
N ILE A 59 0.30 3.96 -1.01
CA ILE A 59 -0.93 4.75 -1.11
C ILE A 59 -2.12 3.90 -0.67
N ARG A 60 -2.97 4.46 0.17
CA ARG A 60 -4.26 3.89 0.58
C ARG A 60 -5.33 4.94 0.43
N GLY A 61 -6.42 4.60 -0.25
CA GLY A 61 -7.54 5.51 -0.46
C GLY A 61 -8.85 4.76 -0.66
N SER A 62 -9.94 5.27 -0.09
CA SER A 62 -11.23 4.61 -0.17
C SER A 62 -12.40 5.57 0.07
N ASN A 63 -13.51 5.28 -0.59
CA ASN A 63 -14.80 5.91 -0.33
C ASN A 63 -15.43 5.52 1.02
N GLU A 64 -14.96 4.45 1.64
CA GLU A 64 -15.50 3.94 2.91
C GLU A 64 -15.17 4.82 4.11
N PHE A 65 -14.12 5.64 4.01
CA PHE A 65 -13.61 6.39 5.16
C PHE A 65 -13.76 7.90 4.99
N ASP A 66 -14.48 8.51 5.93
CA ASP A 66 -14.70 9.97 5.97
C ASP A 66 -13.46 10.75 6.45
N TYR A 67 -12.52 10.08 7.12
CA TYR A 67 -11.35 10.70 7.73
C TYR A 67 -10.05 10.01 7.36
N HIS A 68 -8.99 10.76 7.09
CA HIS A 68 -7.66 10.23 6.78
C HIS A 68 -7.10 9.34 7.90
N LYS A 69 -7.38 9.65 9.16
CA LYS A 69 -6.98 8.78 10.30
C LYS A 69 -7.55 7.37 10.21
N ARG A 70 -8.78 7.22 9.70
CA ARG A 70 -9.41 5.90 9.56
C ARG A 70 -8.75 5.05 8.48
N LEU A 71 -8.27 5.66 7.41
CA LEU A 71 -7.46 4.97 6.39
C LEU A 71 -6.20 4.37 7.02
N TYR A 72 -5.47 5.16 7.80
CA TYR A 72 -4.26 4.69 8.48
C TYR A 72 -4.56 3.60 9.52
N PHE A 73 -5.56 3.82 10.36
CA PHE A 73 -5.98 2.83 11.35
C PHE A 73 -6.37 1.50 10.71
N ASN A 74 -7.20 1.55 9.66
CA ASN A 74 -7.60 0.35 8.90
C ASN A 74 -6.39 -0.37 8.29
N PHE A 75 -5.47 0.37 7.69
CA PHE A 75 -4.23 -0.19 7.16
C PHE A 75 -3.42 -0.91 8.23
N MET A 76 -3.19 -0.29 9.37
CA MET A 76 -2.43 -0.90 10.47
C MET A 76 -3.11 -2.15 11.00
N GLN A 77 -4.42 -2.11 11.25
CA GLN A 77 -5.19 -3.24 11.79
C GLN A 77 -5.28 -4.42 10.82
N ASN A 78 -5.49 -4.16 9.54
CA ASN A 78 -5.80 -5.20 8.57
C ASN A 78 -4.61 -5.66 7.71
N SER A 79 -3.56 -4.86 7.62
CA SER A 79 -2.40 -5.15 6.77
C SER A 79 -1.08 -5.28 7.51
N VAL A 80 -0.94 -4.67 8.68
CA VAL A 80 0.33 -4.68 9.43
C VAL A 80 0.26 -5.59 10.65
N TYR A 81 -0.68 -5.35 11.55
CA TYR A 81 -0.75 -6.12 12.82
C TYR A 81 -1.14 -7.59 12.61
N LYS A 82 -1.80 -7.93 11.52
CA LYS A 82 -2.09 -9.34 11.16
C LYS A 82 -0.84 -10.11 10.72
N PHE A 83 0.25 -9.41 10.40
CA PHE A 83 1.49 -10.01 9.89
C PHE A 83 2.67 -9.62 10.79
N PRO A 84 2.95 -10.42 11.84
CA PRO A 84 3.96 -10.09 12.85
C PRO A 84 5.34 -9.78 12.28
N ASP A 85 5.74 -10.45 11.19
CA ASP A 85 7.05 -10.24 10.56
C ASP A 85 7.14 -8.86 9.89
N VAL A 86 6.05 -8.38 9.31
CA VAL A 86 5.97 -7.01 8.75
C VAL A 86 6.07 -5.99 9.88
N TYR A 87 5.28 -6.15 10.92
CA TYR A 87 5.27 -5.24 12.07
C TYR A 87 6.61 -5.18 12.80
N LYS A 88 7.28 -6.33 12.96
CA LYS A 88 8.58 -6.42 13.64
C LYS A 88 9.71 -5.75 12.86
N ASN A 89 9.68 -5.83 11.53
CA ASN A 89 10.80 -5.43 10.69
C ASN A 89 10.67 -4.05 10.06
N PHE A 90 9.46 -3.46 10.02
CA PHE A 90 9.22 -2.18 9.36
C PHE A 90 8.52 -1.17 10.26
N ASN A 91 8.88 0.09 10.07
CA ASN A 91 8.15 1.25 10.58
C ASN A 91 7.29 1.82 9.45
N PHE A 92 6.12 2.36 9.83
CA PHE A 92 5.17 3.00 8.94
C PHE A 92 4.92 4.44 9.38
N LYS A 93 5.02 5.37 8.44
CA LYS A 93 4.79 6.80 8.71
C LYS A 93 3.88 7.38 7.65
N VAL A 94 2.82 8.09 8.06
CA VAL A 94 2.01 8.89 7.15
C VAL A 94 2.77 10.17 6.81
N LEU A 95 3.03 10.41 5.53
CA LEU A 95 3.74 11.58 5.02
C LEU A 95 2.80 12.74 4.66
N GLY A 96 1.52 12.45 4.52
CA GLY A 96 0.49 13.40 4.20
C GLY A 96 -0.73 12.72 3.59
N GLY A 97 -1.72 13.51 3.24
CA GLY A 97 -2.94 13.02 2.59
C GLY A 97 -3.49 14.04 1.60
N GLY A 98 -4.57 13.66 0.98
CA GLY A 98 -5.28 14.46 0.01
C GLY A 98 -6.53 13.75 -0.45
N ARG A 99 -6.93 14.05 -1.67
CA ARG A 99 -8.06 13.43 -2.36
C ARG A 99 -7.65 12.92 -3.73
N ILE A 100 -8.30 11.87 -4.15
CA ILE A 100 -8.20 11.32 -5.51
C ILE A 100 -9.61 11.34 -6.11
N ALA A 101 -9.76 11.99 -7.27
CA ALA A 101 -10.94 11.87 -8.11
C ALA A 101 -10.62 10.88 -9.24
N PHE A 102 -11.26 9.72 -9.19
CA PHE A 102 -11.11 8.66 -10.18
C PHE A 102 -12.35 8.62 -11.08
N LYS A 103 -12.25 9.18 -12.28
CA LYS A 103 -13.36 9.34 -13.23
C LYS A 103 -12.98 8.84 -14.62
N GLY A 104 -13.55 7.70 -15.03
CA GLY A 104 -13.24 7.11 -16.32
C GLY A 104 -11.75 6.82 -16.47
N LYS A 105 -11.09 7.50 -17.40
CA LYS A 105 -9.64 7.40 -17.64
C LYS A 105 -8.82 8.48 -16.96
N ASP A 106 -9.44 9.37 -16.21
CA ASP A 106 -8.77 10.45 -15.49
C ASP A 106 -8.65 10.13 -14.00
N ILE A 107 -7.44 10.32 -13.49
CA ILE A 107 -7.13 10.24 -12.06
C ILE A 107 -6.53 11.59 -11.65
N ILE A 108 -7.25 12.32 -10.80
CA ILE A 108 -6.85 13.66 -10.37
C ILE A 108 -6.50 13.62 -8.89
N VAL A 109 -5.27 14.04 -8.55
CA VAL A 109 -4.76 14.13 -7.18
C VAL A 109 -4.82 15.58 -6.73
N TYR A 110 -5.43 15.85 -5.58
CA TYR A 110 -5.58 17.21 -5.07
C TYR A 110 -5.84 17.25 -3.56
N GLY A 111 -5.97 18.45 -3.00
CA GLY A 111 -6.35 18.65 -1.61
C GLY A 111 -5.26 18.27 -0.61
N GLU A 112 -5.66 18.23 0.65
CA GLU A 112 -4.77 17.95 1.79
C GLU A 112 -5.52 17.27 2.92
N SER A 113 -4.77 16.68 3.85
CA SER A 113 -5.31 16.18 5.11
C SER A 113 -5.17 17.22 6.20
N GLY A 114 -6.26 17.52 6.93
CA GLY A 114 -6.19 18.41 8.09
C GLY A 114 -5.35 17.86 9.24
N VAL A 115 -5.15 16.53 9.30
CA VAL A 115 -4.37 15.85 10.36
C VAL A 115 -2.93 15.61 9.94
N TYR A 116 -2.71 15.16 8.70
CA TYR A 116 -1.39 14.75 8.22
C TYR A 116 -0.71 15.77 7.30
N GLY A 117 -1.42 16.87 6.95
CA GLY A 117 -0.93 17.84 5.97
C GLY A 117 -1.07 17.36 4.53
N LYS A 118 -0.54 18.13 3.61
CA LYS A 118 -0.56 17.87 2.18
C LYS A 118 0.47 16.79 1.82
N ALA A 119 0.04 15.74 1.15
CA ALA A 119 0.94 14.75 0.57
C ALA A 119 1.76 15.35 -0.58
N ASN A 120 2.91 14.75 -0.87
CA ASN A 120 3.64 15.05 -2.10
C ASN A 120 2.85 14.50 -3.31
N HIS A 121 2.05 15.35 -3.94
CA HIS A 121 1.17 14.97 -5.05
C HIS A 121 1.94 14.47 -6.28
N LYS A 122 3.15 14.99 -6.55
CA LYS A 122 3.99 14.48 -7.65
C LYS A 122 4.41 13.03 -7.41
N LEU A 123 4.84 12.71 -6.19
CA LEU A 123 5.17 11.35 -5.81
C LEU A 123 3.95 10.43 -5.89
N THR A 124 2.81 10.88 -5.39
CA THR A 124 1.53 10.18 -5.51
C THR A 124 1.18 9.90 -6.97
N CYS A 125 1.25 10.90 -7.84
CA CYS A 125 1.00 10.74 -9.28
C CYS A 125 1.96 9.73 -9.93
N ASN A 126 3.24 9.73 -9.57
CA ASN A 126 4.21 8.78 -10.13
C ASN A 126 3.87 7.33 -9.75
N LEU A 127 3.46 7.09 -8.51
CA LEU A 127 3.02 5.77 -8.05
C LEU A 127 1.72 5.34 -8.75
N LEU A 128 0.76 6.27 -8.92
CA LEU A 128 -0.49 6.00 -9.62
C LEU A 128 -0.27 5.73 -11.11
N LYS A 129 0.62 6.45 -11.79
CA LYS A 129 0.97 6.20 -13.20
C LYS A 129 1.59 4.81 -13.39
N LYS A 130 2.40 4.37 -12.45
CA LYS A 130 2.99 3.03 -12.46
C LYS A 130 1.93 1.94 -12.31
N GLN A 131 0.95 2.15 -11.43
CA GLN A 131 -0.16 1.22 -11.18
C GLN A 131 -1.21 1.24 -12.31
N PHE A 132 -1.47 2.40 -12.87
CA PHE A 132 -2.49 2.65 -13.89
C PHE A 132 -1.88 3.27 -15.16
N PRO A 133 -1.04 2.55 -15.92
CA PRO A 133 -0.24 3.12 -17.01
C PRO A 133 -1.09 3.62 -18.19
N SER A 134 -2.33 3.13 -18.34
CA SER A 134 -3.26 3.54 -19.40
C SER A 134 -4.17 4.70 -19.01
N PHE A 135 -4.00 5.25 -17.80
CA PHE A 135 -4.83 6.34 -17.27
C PHE A 135 -4.11 7.69 -17.35
N ASN A 136 -4.89 8.76 -17.47
CA ASN A 136 -4.40 10.13 -17.42
C ASN A 136 -4.33 10.58 -15.96
N VAL A 137 -3.13 10.56 -15.37
CA VAL A 137 -2.90 10.92 -13.97
C VAL A 137 -2.28 12.30 -13.88
N LYS A 138 -2.90 13.20 -13.13
CA LYS A 138 -2.41 14.57 -12.91
C LYS A 138 -2.73 15.07 -11.51
N ASP A 139 -1.97 16.05 -11.03
CA ASP A 139 -2.24 16.81 -9.82
C ASP A 139 -2.73 18.23 -10.14
N LEU A 140 -3.48 18.78 -9.19
CA LEU A 140 -3.93 20.16 -9.17
C LEU A 140 -3.15 20.98 -8.15
#